data_a3556aa8e086b5de90ba83fa5cc27c76
#
_entry.id   a3556aa8e086b5de90ba83fa5cc27c76
#
_cell.length_a   1.000
_cell.length_b   1.000
_cell.length_c   1.000
_cell.angle_alpha   90.00
_cell.angle_beta   90.00
_cell.angle_gamma   90.00
#
_symmetry.space_group_name_H-M   'P 1'
#
loop_
_entity.id
_entity.type
_entity.pdbx_description
1 polymer ?
#
loop_
_entity_poly.entity_id
_entity_poly.type
_entity_poly.pdbx_seq_one_letter_code
_entity_poly.pdbx_strand_id
1 'polypeptide(L)'
;LTHANFLSECGNVVEGASDLFLKPGGSTLLFLPVAHVFGRMVQIGAIHSGLHLAHCSDPVGRLPADLASFKPSFVLAVPRIFEKIYNGAEAKAEAAGKGKIFRKAAAIAIAYSEAKDKGGFNPMLTLKHALFDKLVFSKIRAGMGGAVEAAISGGAPLGTRLGHFYRGAGITILEGYGLTETTAGATLNLTKNLRIGSVGRPIPGTSIKIAEDGEVLIKGPIVMRGYWQNDAANQEVFEGEWFKSGDLGRLDDEGYLYITGRKKELIVTAGGKNVAPAVLEDRLRAHPLISQCMVVGDNQPFIASLITIDPDMLKGWIAANNKTGATVETLVNDPDLIAVIQTAVDEANKAVSKAESIRKFTILSKDFTIATGELTAKLSLKRHVISQQYAAEIAALFTK
;
A
#
# COMPACT_ATOMS: atom_id res chain seq x y z
N LEU A 1 -17.89 16.98 -4.82
CA LEU A 1 -16.81 17.54 -5.63
C LEU A 1 -17.37 18.42 -6.73
N THR A 2 -16.63 19.46 -7.12
CA THR A 2 -16.95 20.38 -8.21
C THR A 2 -15.92 20.28 -9.33
N HIS A 3 -16.22 20.87 -10.50
CA HIS A 3 -15.24 21.02 -11.57
C HIS A 3 -13.98 21.78 -11.10
N ALA A 4 -14.16 22.81 -10.25
CA ALA A 4 -13.04 23.58 -9.71
C ALA A 4 -12.11 22.72 -8.84
N ASN A 5 -12.65 21.78 -8.05
CA ASN A 5 -11.82 20.84 -7.28
C ASN A 5 -10.93 20.00 -8.21
N PHE A 6 -11.50 19.42 -9.28
CA PHE A 6 -10.72 18.63 -10.25
C PHE A 6 -9.70 19.46 -11.03
N LEU A 7 -10.06 20.69 -11.45
CA LEU A 7 -9.12 21.58 -12.14
C LEU A 7 -7.93 21.94 -11.23
N SER A 8 -8.21 22.27 -9.97
CA SER A 8 -7.17 22.57 -8.98
C SER A 8 -6.29 21.37 -8.70
N GLU A 9 -6.87 20.19 -8.45
CA GLU A 9 -6.13 18.96 -8.19
C GLU A 9 -5.23 18.58 -9.37
N CYS A 10 -5.80 18.51 -10.58
CA CYS A 10 -5.04 18.14 -11.77
C CYS A 10 -3.94 19.14 -12.09
N GLY A 11 -4.21 20.44 -11.98
CA GLY A 11 -3.21 21.50 -12.18
C GLY A 11 -2.06 21.37 -11.18
N ASN A 12 -2.38 21.23 -9.90
CA ASN A 12 -1.41 21.16 -8.81
C ASN A 12 -0.55 19.89 -8.88
N VAL A 13 -1.16 18.74 -9.21
CA VAL A 13 -0.41 17.47 -9.36
C VAL A 13 0.48 17.49 -10.60
N VAL A 14 -0.03 18.00 -11.73
CA VAL A 14 0.76 18.12 -12.98
C VAL A 14 1.94 19.08 -12.80
N GLU A 15 1.76 20.20 -12.11
CA GLU A 15 2.82 21.14 -11.77
C GLU A 15 3.83 20.51 -10.79
N GLY A 16 3.36 19.93 -9.71
CA GLY A 16 4.18 19.32 -8.67
C GLY A 16 5.03 18.16 -9.17
N ALA A 17 4.48 17.30 -10.04
CA ALA A 17 5.13 16.15 -10.64
C ALA A 17 5.39 16.36 -12.15
N SER A 18 5.81 17.57 -12.51
CA SER A 18 6.01 17.99 -13.91
C SER A 18 7.02 17.13 -14.67
N ASP A 19 8.01 16.57 -13.99
CA ASP A 19 8.97 15.62 -14.55
C ASP A 19 8.35 14.30 -15.02
N LEU A 20 7.16 13.95 -14.57
CA LEU A 20 6.36 12.81 -15.01
C LEU A 20 5.30 13.24 -16.02
N PHE A 21 4.47 14.22 -15.65
CA PHE A 21 3.30 14.61 -16.42
C PHE A 21 3.62 15.49 -17.64
N LEU A 22 4.68 16.31 -17.57
CA LEU A 22 5.10 17.21 -18.67
C LEU A 22 6.34 16.69 -19.40
N LYS A 23 6.74 15.43 -19.17
CA LYS A 23 7.84 14.79 -19.88
C LYS A 23 7.51 14.68 -21.38
N PRO A 24 8.36 15.17 -22.30
CA PRO A 24 8.14 15.00 -23.74
C PRO A 24 8.00 13.51 -24.11
N GLY A 25 6.91 13.16 -24.80
CA GLY A 25 6.59 11.77 -25.13
C GLY A 25 6.15 10.93 -23.91
N GLY A 26 5.85 11.56 -22.79
CA GLY A 26 5.37 10.89 -21.58
C GLY A 26 4.08 10.12 -21.82
N SER A 27 3.92 8.98 -21.15
CA SER A 27 2.77 8.10 -21.34
C SER A 27 2.43 7.35 -20.05
N THR A 28 1.15 7.09 -19.85
CA THR A 28 0.67 6.28 -18.73
C THR A 28 -0.45 5.34 -19.16
N LEU A 29 -0.56 4.19 -18.48
CA LEU A 29 -1.62 3.21 -18.69
C LEU A 29 -2.63 3.32 -17.55
N LEU A 30 -3.86 3.68 -17.85
CA LEU A 30 -4.95 3.75 -16.88
C LEU A 30 -5.66 2.41 -16.76
N PHE A 31 -5.59 1.81 -15.60
CA PHE A 31 -6.30 0.59 -15.18
C PHE A 31 -7.06 0.77 -13.87
N LEU A 32 -7.02 1.97 -13.30
CA LEU A 32 -7.82 2.33 -12.13
C LEU A 32 -9.27 2.66 -12.55
N PRO A 33 -10.27 2.30 -11.74
CA PRO A 33 -11.66 2.65 -12.03
C PRO A 33 -11.86 4.17 -12.15
N VAL A 34 -12.36 4.65 -13.28
CA VAL A 34 -12.63 6.09 -13.50
C VAL A 34 -13.81 6.63 -12.68
N ALA A 35 -14.62 5.76 -12.08
CA ALA A 35 -15.62 6.12 -11.09
C ALA A 35 -14.98 6.55 -9.75
N HIS A 36 -13.74 6.20 -9.52
CA HIS A 36 -12.96 6.60 -8.35
C HIS A 36 -12.16 7.86 -8.65
N VAL A 37 -12.08 8.79 -7.70
CA VAL A 37 -11.38 10.08 -7.88
C VAL A 37 -9.94 9.92 -8.35
N PHE A 38 -9.19 8.92 -7.87
CA PHE A 38 -7.82 8.67 -8.29
C PHE A 38 -7.74 8.33 -9.79
N GLY A 39 -8.54 7.37 -10.27
CA GLY A 39 -8.61 7.06 -11.71
C GLY A 39 -9.12 8.24 -12.54
N ARG A 40 -10.07 8.99 -12.02
CA ARG A 40 -10.61 10.20 -12.69
C ARG A 40 -9.55 11.30 -12.80
N MET A 41 -8.77 11.53 -11.73
CA MET A 41 -7.67 12.48 -11.73
C MET A 41 -6.62 12.13 -12.78
N VAL A 42 -6.24 10.84 -12.90
CA VAL A 42 -5.30 10.38 -13.94
C VAL A 42 -5.81 10.71 -15.34
N GLN A 43 -7.10 10.46 -15.61
CA GLN A 43 -7.72 10.75 -16.90
C GLN A 43 -7.70 12.24 -17.22
N ILE A 44 -8.14 13.09 -16.29
CA ILE A 44 -8.21 14.55 -16.49
C ILE A 44 -6.79 15.13 -16.53
N GLY A 45 -5.88 14.68 -15.64
CA GLY A 45 -4.49 15.11 -15.61
C GLY A 45 -3.74 14.79 -16.91
N ALA A 46 -4.01 13.60 -17.51
CA ALA A 46 -3.44 13.25 -18.82
C ALA A 46 -3.92 14.18 -19.94
N ILE A 47 -5.21 14.55 -19.95
CA ILE A 47 -5.76 15.51 -20.91
C ILE A 47 -5.13 16.91 -20.69
N HIS A 48 -5.03 17.33 -19.42
CA HIS A 48 -4.47 18.64 -19.06
C HIS A 48 -2.98 18.77 -19.47
N SER A 49 -2.22 17.71 -19.30
CA SER A 49 -0.77 17.69 -19.58
C SER A 49 -0.40 17.28 -21.01
N GLY A 50 -1.36 16.80 -21.81
CA GLY A 50 -1.09 16.27 -23.15
C GLY A 50 -0.37 14.92 -23.16
N LEU A 51 -0.46 14.13 -22.08
CA LEU A 51 0.12 12.79 -21.99
C LEU A 51 -0.56 11.79 -22.94
N HIS A 52 0.23 10.86 -23.46
CA HIS A 52 -0.32 9.68 -24.11
C HIS A 52 -0.96 8.77 -23.07
N LEU A 53 -2.27 8.62 -23.13
CA LEU A 53 -3.06 7.80 -22.21
C LEU A 53 -3.61 6.56 -22.92
N ALA A 54 -3.25 5.37 -22.43
CA ALA A 54 -3.92 4.13 -22.80
C ALA A 54 -4.82 3.63 -21.67
N HIS A 55 -5.85 2.85 -22.02
CA HIS A 55 -6.77 2.25 -21.07
C HIS A 55 -6.62 0.72 -21.09
N CYS A 56 -6.50 0.12 -19.91
CA CYS A 56 -6.58 -1.32 -19.74
C CYS A 56 -8.03 -1.69 -19.37
N SER A 57 -8.69 -2.46 -20.22
CA SER A 57 -10.10 -2.86 -20.03
C SER A 57 -10.27 -4.00 -19.02
N ASP A 58 -9.24 -4.79 -18.80
CA ASP A 58 -9.23 -5.93 -17.87
C ASP A 58 -7.96 -5.92 -17.02
N PRO A 59 -7.96 -5.20 -15.89
CA PRO A 59 -6.80 -5.11 -15.00
C PRO A 59 -6.40 -6.45 -14.35
N VAL A 60 -7.30 -7.42 -14.30
CA VAL A 60 -7.02 -8.74 -13.71
C VAL A 60 -6.32 -9.66 -14.70
N GLY A 61 -6.85 -9.76 -15.93
CA GLY A 61 -6.35 -10.69 -16.93
C GLY A 61 -5.29 -10.12 -17.87
N ARG A 62 -5.37 -8.83 -18.21
CA ARG A 62 -4.58 -8.24 -19.30
C ARG A 62 -3.50 -7.26 -18.89
N LEU A 63 -3.48 -6.77 -17.65
CA LEU A 63 -2.55 -5.72 -17.22
C LEU A 63 -1.07 -6.01 -17.59
N PRO A 64 -0.52 -7.22 -17.37
CA PRO A 64 0.87 -7.49 -17.76
C PRO A 64 1.11 -7.40 -19.28
N ALA A 65 0.16 -7.87 -20.09
CA ALA A 65 0.25 -7.81 -21.54
C ALA A 65 0.14 -6.37 -22.06
N ASP A 66 -0.77 -5.58 -21.49
CA ASP A 66 -0.99 -4.19 -21.87
C ASP A 66 0.22 -3.31 -21.45
N LEU A 67 0.81 -3.55 -20.27
CA LEU A 67 2.06 -2.91 -19.86
C LEU A 67 3.21 -3.23 -20.83
N ALA A 68 3.36 -4.50 -21.20
CA ALA A 68 4.42 -4.94 -22.12
C ALA A 68 4.25 -4.36 -23.54
N SER A 69 3.01 -4.21 -23.99
CA SER A 69 2.66 -3.68 -25.32
C SER A 69 2.79 -2.15 -25.37
N PHE A 70 2.19 -1.44 -24.43
CA PHE A 70 2.12 0.02 -24.41
C PHE A 70 3.42 0.68 -23.90
N LYS A 71 4.13 0.02 -22.97
CA LYS A 71 5.40 0.49 -22.36
C LYS A 71 5.30 1.90 -21.79
N PRO A 72 4.42 2.15 -20.82
CA PRO A 72 4.25 3.48 -20.25
C PRO A 72 5.55 3.98 -19.61
N SER A 73 5.77 5.30 -19.62
CA SER A 73 6.93 5.93 -18.96
C SER A 73 6.76 5.99 -17.44
N PHE A 74 5.52 6.09 -16.97
CA PHE A 74 5.16 5.95 -15.55
C PHE A 74 3.77 5.36 -15.41
N VAL A 75 3.43 4.88 -14.20
CA VAL A 75 2.10 4.34 -13.88
C VAL A 75 1.58 4.88 -12.56
N LEU A 76 0.25 4.93 -12.43
CA LEU A 76 -0.43 5.24 -11.18
C LEU A 76 -1.20 3.99 -10.73
N ALA A 77 -0.94 3.53 -9.52
CA ALA A 77 -1.48 2.28 -9.03
C ALA A 77 -1.77 2.31 -7.53
N VAL A 78 -2.54 1.34 -7.06
CA VAL A 78 -2.65 1.03 -5.63
C VAL A 78 -1.51 0.09 -5.21
N PRO A 79 -1.10 0.08 -3.94
CA PRO A 79 0.00 -0.75 -3.43
C PRO A 79 -0.09 -2.23 -3.79
N ARG A 80 -1.30 -2.79 -3.81
CA ARG A 80 -1.55 -4.20 -4.14
C ARG A 80 -1.00 -4.62 -5.51
N ILE A 81 -0.91 -3.72 -6.46
CA ILE A 81 -0.32 -4.02 -7.78
C ILE A 81 1.19 -4.27 -7.64
N PHE A 82 1.89 -3.45 -6.87
CA PHE A 82 3.31 -3.61 -6.60
C PHE A 82 3.61 -4.87 -5.78
N GLU A 83 2.77 -5.16 -4.77
CA GLU A 83 2.84 -6.42 -4.02
C GLU A 83 2.70 -7.64 -4.94
N LYS A 84 1.68 -7.66 -5.81
CA LYS A 84 1.46 -8.76 -6.77
C LYS A 84 2.63 -8.95 -7.73
N ILE A 85 3.22 -7.86 -8.22
CA ILE A 85 4.39 -7.94 -9.12
C ILE A 85 5.58 -8.53 -8.35
N TYR A 86 5.85 -8.06 -7.14
CA TYR A 86 6.91 -8.59 -6.29
C TYR A 86 6.72 -10.08 -6.00
N ASN A 87 5.56 -10.44 -5.44
CA ASN A 87 5.24 -11.82 -5.05
C ASN A 87 5.23 -12.76 -6.26
N GLY A 88 4.67 -12.32 -7.39
CA GLY A 88 4.68 -13.08 -8.64
C GLY A 88 6.08 -13.32 -9.19
N ALA A 89 6.99 -12.36 -9.05
CA ALA A 89 8.39 -12.53 -9.43
C ALA A 89 9.12 -13.50 -8.50
N GLU A 90 8.87 -13.43 -7.18
CA GLU A 90 9.42 -14.37 -6.20
C GLU A 90 8.91 -15.79 -6.46
N ALA A 91 7.60 -15.97 -6.68
CA ALA A 91 7.01 -17.27 -6.97
C ALA A 91 7.59 -17.91 -8.26
N LYS A 92 7.77 -17.11 -9.32
CA LYS A 92 8.43 -17.57 -10.56
C LYS A 92 9.89 -17.98 -10.31
N ALA A 93 10.59 -17.25 -9.45
CA ALA A 93 11.96 -17.58 -9.09
C ALA A 93 12.03 -18.88 -8.25
N GLU A 94 11.09 -19.08 -7.31
CA GLU A 94 10.98 -20.33 -6.55
C GLU A 94 10.71 -21.53 -7.46
N ALA A 95 9.72 -21.44 -8.33
CA ALA A 95 9.41 -22.49 -9.29
C ALA A 95 10.59 -22.86 -10.20
N ALA A 96 11.50 -21.90 -10.48
CA ALA A 96 12.72 -22.12 -11.24
C ALA A 96 13.93 -22.55 -10.37
N GLY A 97 13.76 -22.86 -9.09
CA GLY A 97 14.83 -23.19 -8.15
C GLY A 97 15.78 -22.02 -7.81
N LYS A 98 15.36 -20.79 -8.11
CA LYS A 98 16.17 -19.55 -7.95
C LYS A 98 15.66 -18.63 -6.84
N GLY A 99 14.78 -19.09 -5.95
CA GLY A 99 14.18 -18.28 -4.90
C GLY A 99 15.20 -17.66 -3.95
N LYS A 100 16.24 -18.42 -3.56
CA LYS A 100 17.36 -17.89 -2.75
C LYS A 100 18.09 -16.72 -3.45
N ILE A 101 18.21 -16.78 -4.80
CA ILE A 101 18.83 -15.71 -5.59
C ILE A 101 17.93 -14.47 -5.57
N PHE A 102 16.61 -14.64 -5.75
CA PHE A 102 15.65 -13.55 -5.70
C PHE A 102 15.66 -12.85 -4.34
N ARG A 103 15.55 -13.60 -3.23
CA ARG A 103 15.59 -13.02 -1.88
C ARG A 103 16.89 -12.27 -1.60
N LYS A 104 18.04 -12.80 -2.05
CA LYS A 104 19.32 -12.10 -1.93
C LYS A 104 19.36 -10.82 -2.77
N ALA A 105 18.81 -10.84 -4.00
CA ALA A 105 18.67 -9.66 -4.83
C ALA A 105 17.78 -8.61 -4.16
N ALA A 106 16.62 -9.01 -3.60
CA ALA A 106 15.72 -8.12 -2.90
C ALA A 106 16.40 -7.43 -1.71
N ALA A 107 17.13 -8.18 -0.89
CA ALA A 107 17.90 -7.63 0.22
C ALA A 107 18.98 -6.62 -0.26
N ILE A 108 19.66 -6.90 -1.37
CA ILE A 108 20.64 -5.98 -1.98
C ILE A 108 19.96 -4.71 -2.52
N ALA A 109 18.79 -4.83 -3.17
CA ALA A 109 18.04 -3.68 -3.66
C ALA A 109 17.64 -2.75 -2.50
N ILE A 110 17.10 -3.31 -1.42
CA ILE A 110 16.71 -2.57 -0.21
C ILE A 110 17.93 -1.87 0.39
N ALA A 111 19.00 -2.61 0.68
CA ALA A 111 20.22 -2.06 1.28
C ALA A 111 20.85 -0.95 0.40
N TYR A 112 20.85 -1.13 -0.92
CA TYR A 112 21.36 -0.12 -1.87
C TYR A 112 20.51 1.15 -1.84
N SER A 113 19.19 1.01 -1.78
CA SER A 113 18.27 2.13 -1.66
C SER A 113 18.41 2.86 -0.31
N GLU A 114 18.51 2.14 0.80
CA GLU A 114 18.72 2.73 2.12
C GLU A 114 20.07 3.46 2.24
N ALA A 115 21.11 2.92 1.63
CA ALA A 115 22.42 3.57 1.60
C ALA A 115 22.38 4.93 0.88
N LYS A 116 21.56 5.07 -0.17
CA LYS A 116 21.35 6.37 -0.84
C LYS A 116 20.74 7.42 0.10
N ASP A 117 19.79 7.04 0.96
CA ASP A 117 19.17 7.97 1.91
C ASP A 117 20.16 8.45 2.96
N LYS A 118 21.14 7.61 3.32
CA LYS A 118 22.19 7.94 4.28
C LYS A 118 23.36 8.70 3.69
N GLY A 119 23.34 8.98 2.38
CA GLY A 119 24.46 9.63 1.66
C GLY A 119 25.75 8.79 1.63
N GLY A 120 25.66 7.48 1.92
CA GLY A 120 26.81 6.60 2.00
C GLY A 120 27.13 5.94 0.65
N PHE A 121 28.43 5.88 0.29
CA PHE A 121 28.91 5.12 -0.84
C PHE A 121 29.57 3.81 -0.35
N ASN A 122 29.06 2.67 -0.82
CA ASN A 122 29.63 1.36 -0.54
C ASN A 122 29.96 0.63 -1.87
N PRO A 123 31.25 0.59 -2.27
CA PRO A 123 31.65 0.01 -3.55
C PRO A 123 31.24 -1.44 -3.73
N MET A 124 31.35 -2.26 -2.65
CA MET A 124 30.97 -3.66 -2.67
C MET A 124 29.46 -3.85 -2.87
N LEU A 125 28.64 -2.99 -2.23
CA LEU A 125 27.20 -3.01 -2.41
C LEU A 125 26.82 -2.59 -3.83
N THR A 126 27.48 -1.58 -4.38
CA THR A 126 27.27 -1.11 -5.76
C THR A 126 27.60 -2.20 -6.78
N LEU A 127 28.72 -2.93 -6.59
CA LEU A 127 29.09 -4.05 -7.46
C LEU A 127 28.07 -5.20 -7.40
N LYS A 128 27.64 -5.57 -6.18
CA LYS A 128 26.60 -6.59 -6.00
C LYS A 128 25.29 -6.14 -6.64
N HIS A 129 24.89 -4.89 -6.46
CA HIS A 129 23.70 -4.32 -7.07
C HIS A 129 23.74 -4.42 -8.61
N ALA A 130 24.85 -4.04 -9.25
CA ALA A 130 25.02 -4.14 -10.71
C ALA A 130 24.93 -5.58 -11.23
N LEU A 131 25.43 -6.57 -10.46
CA LEU A 131 25.28 -7.98 -10.79
C LEU A 131 23.81 -8.41 -10.75
N PHE A 132 23.09 -8.07 -9.67
CA PHE A 132 21.67 -8.41 -9.52
C PHE A 132 20.76 -7.60 -10.45
N ASP A 133 21.20 -6.44 -10.92
CA ASP A 133 20.47 -5.68 -11.96
C ASP A 133 20.29 -6.52 -13.22
N LYS A 134 21.35 -7.11 -13.73
CA LYS A 134 21.29 -7.99 -14.91
C LYS A 134 20.52 -9.28 -14.68
N LEU A 135 20.62 -9.87 -13.49
CA LEU A 135 20.03 -11.17 -13.19
C LEU A 135 18.56 -11.12 -12.81
N VAL A 136 18.14 -10.05 -12.08
CA VAL A 136 16.82 -9.95 -11.44
C VAL A 136 16.11 -8.65 -11.76
N PHE A 137 16.72 -7.46 -11.50
CA PHE A 137 15.99 -6.20 -11.55
C PHE A 137 15.54 -5.81 -12.96
N SER A 138 16.35 -6.11 -13.99
CA SER A 138 15.95 -5.95 -15.39
C SER A 138 14.66 -6.72 -15.73
N LYS A 139 14.42 -7.89 -15.11
CA LYS A 139 13.21 -8.69 -15.32
C LYS A 139 12.02 -8.09 -14.61
N ILE A 140 12.23 -7.48 -13.42
CA ILE A 140 11.18 -6.73 -12.71
C ILE A 140 10.73 -5.55 -13.56
N ARG A 141 11.69 -4.75 -14.07
CA ARG A 141 11.37 -3.63 -14.97
C ARG A 141 10.66 -4.09 -16.24
N ALA A 142 11.13 -5.18 -16.84
CA ALA A 142 10.46 -5.75 -18.02
C ALA A 142 9.01 -6.18 -17.74
N GLY A 143 8.74 -6.72 -16.54
CA GLY A 143 7.38 -7.06 -16.10
C GLY A 143 6.45 -5.85 -15.96
N MET A 144 7.00 -4.64 -15.84
CA MET A 144 6.26 -3.37 -15.84
C MET A 144 6.31 -2.65 -17.19
N GLY A 145 6.64 -3.35 -18.28
CA GLY A 145 6.71 -2.79 -19.64
C GLY A 145 8.12 -2.32 -20.07
N GLY A 146 9.09 -2.30 -19.16
CA GLY A 146 10.49 -1.99 -19.45
C GLY A 146 10.84 -0.49 -19.54
N ALA A 147 9.85 0.39 -19.68
CA ALA A 147 10.04 1.84 -19.79
C ALA A 147 9.62 2.62 -18.54
N VAL A 148 8.98 1.98 -17.55
CA VAL A 148 8.55 2.62 -16.31
C VAL A 148 9.77 3.03 -15.47
N GLU A 149 9.98 4.32 -15.29
CA GLU A 149 11.05 4.89 -14.46
C GLU A 149 10.54 5.24 -13.05
N ALA A 150 9.27 5.65 -12.97
CA ALA A 150 8.60 5.99 -11.73
C ALA A 150 7.16 5.47 -11.70
N ALA A 151 6.60 5.38 -10.51
CA ALA A 151 5.19 5.08 -10.32
C ALA A 151 4.65 5.93 -9.17
N ILE A 152 3.36 6.31 -9.24
CA ILE A 152 2.66 6.94 -8.12
C ILE A 152 1.82 5.88 -7.44
N SER A 153 1.95 5.75 -6.13
CA SER A 153 1.19 4.83 -5.30
C SER A 153 0.28 5.61 -4.35
N GLY A 154 -1.00 5.25 -4.32
CA GLY A 154 -1.98 5.91 -3.44
C GLY A 154 -3.15 5.00 -3.06
N GLY A 155 -3.97 5.50 -2.12
CA GLY A 155 -5.18 4.82 -1.66
C GLY A 155 -4.98 3.79 -0.55
N ALA A 156 -3.75 3.38 -0.25
CA ALA A 156 -3.34 2.58 0.89
C ALA A 156 -1.81 2.71 1.09
N PRO A 157 -1.24 2.34 2.25
CA PRO A 157 0.21 2.32 2.46
C PRO A 157 0.91 1.30 1.56
N LEU A 158 2.06 1.67 0.97
CA LEU A 158 2.91 0.75 0.22
C LEU A 158 3.84 -0.07 1.13
N GLY A 159 4.26 0.54 2.22
CA GLY A 159 5.25 -0.01 3.12
C GLY A 159 6.70 0.26 2.68
N THR A 160 7.52 0.64 3.66
CA THR A 160 8.91 1.07 3.46
C THR A 160 9.75 0.03 2.72
N ARG A 161 9.55 -1.26 3.01
CA ARG A 161 10.29 -2.37 2.37
C ARG A 161 10.10 -2.39 0.85
N LEU A 162 8.86 -2.30 0.37
CA LEU A 162 8.58 -2.30 -1.07
C LEU A 162 9.06 -1.01 -1.73
N GLY A 163 8.90 0.14 -1.08
CA GLY A 163 9.44 1.41 -1.56
C GLY A 163 10.96 1.31 -1.82
N HIS A 164 11.73 0.82 -0.85
CA HIS A 164 13.17 0.61 -1.01
C HIS A 164 13.51 -0.46 -2.05
N PHE A 165 12.77 -1.57 -2.08
CA PHE A 165 12.98 -2.62 -3.08
C PHE A 165 12.83 -2.07 -4.50
N TYR A 166 11.73 -1.41 -4.81
CA TYR A 166 11.46 -0.89 -6.16
C TYR A 166 12.46 0.20 -6.55
N ARG A 167 12.78 1.13 -5.66
CA ARG A 167 13.82 2.14 -5.93
C ARG A 167 15.18 1.48 -6.18
N GLY A 168 15.52 0.45 -5.43
CA GLY A 168 16.73 -0.35 -5.66
C GLY A 168 16.66 -1.16 -6.95
N ALA A 169 15.50 -1.57 -7.41
CA ALA A 169 15.30 -2.24 -8.69
C ALA A 169 15.23 -1.28 -9.90
N GLY A 170 15.34 0.04 -9.65
CA GLY A 170 15.36 1.06 -10.71
C GLY A 170 14.00 1.63 -11.07
N ILE A 171 12.97 1.45 -10.23
CA ILE A 171 11.63 2.04 -10.37
C ILE A 171 11.32 2.84 -9.11
N THR A 172 11.24 4.16 -9.21
CA THR A 172 10.95 5.00 -8.05
C THR A 172 9.46 5.06 -7.80
N ILE A 173 8.99 4.54 -6.65
CA ILE A 173 7.58 4.66 -6.26
C ILE A 173 7.40 5.89 -5.38
N LEU A 174 6.53 6.77 -5.82
CA LEU A 174 6.16 8.02 -5.17
C LEU A 174 4.84 7.79 -4.44
N GLU A 175 4.89 7.66 -3.11
CA GLU A 175 3.67 7.55 -2.34
C GLU A 175 3.00 8.91 -2.21
N GLY A 176 1.66 8.92 -2.39
CA GLY A 176 0.81 10.06 -2.15
C GLY A 176 -0.37 9.69 -1.25
N TYR A 177 -0.89 10.69 -0.56
CA TYR A 177 -2.03 10.55 0.34
C TYR A 177 -3.12 11.55 -0.03
N GLY A 178 -4.34 11.09 0.10
CA GLY A 178 -5.55 11.87 -0.05
C GLY A 178 -6.80 11.01 -0.01
N LEU A 179 -7.92 11.67 -0.14
CA LEU A 179 -9.25 11.13 0.08
C LEU A 179 -10.15 11.48 -1.12
N THR A 180 -11.33 10.90 -1.19
CA THR A 180 -12.36 11.35 -2.13
C THR A 180 -12.70 12.82 -1.87
N GLU A 181 -12.77 13.20 -0.62
CA GLU A 181 -13.08 14.53 -0.12
C GLU A 181 -12.01 15.59 -0.47
N THR A 182 -10.79 15.14 -0.80
CA THR A 182 -9.68 15.99 -1.28
C THR A 182 -9.39 15.79 -2.77
N THR A 183 -10.34 15.27 -3.51
CA THR A 183 -10.32 15.09 -4.98
C THR A 183 -9.18 14.20 -5.49
N ALA A 184 -8.54 13.45 -4.68
CA ALA A 184 -7.49 12.46 -4.78
C ALA A 184 -6.27 12.81 -3.89
N GLY A 185 -5.26 13.50 -4.40
CA GLY A 185 -3.99 13.70 -3.69
C GLY A 185 -3.93 15.01 -2.92
N ALA A 186 -3.66 14.98 -1.62
CA ALA A 186 -3.35 16.16 -0.81
C ALA A 186 -1.83 16.30 -0.60
N THR A 187 -1.11 15.17 -0.56
CA THR A 187 0.35 15.14 -0.50
C THR A 187 0.92 14.15 -1.50
N LEU A 188 2.17 14.38 -1.91
CA LEU A 188 2.87 13.51 -2.85
C LEU A 188 4.38 13.56 -2.61
N ASN A 189 5.04 12.39 -2.61
CA ASN A 189 6.48 12.31 -2.79
C ASN A 189 6.84 12.68 -4.22
N LEU A 190 7.97 13.35 -4.41
CA LEU A 190 8.48 13.74 -5.71
C LEU A 190 9.82 13.05 -5.99
N THR A 191 10.17 12.86 -7.24
CA THR A 191 11.42 12.19 -7.63
C THR A 191 12.66 12.86 -7.04
N LYS A 192 12.68 14.21 -6.96
CA LYS A 192 13.79 14.99 -6.40
C LYS A 192 13.79 15.06 -4.87
N ASN A 193 12.65 14.88 -4.25
CA ASN A 193 12.43 15.03 -2.80
C ASN A 193 11.67 13.81 -2.28
N LEU A 194 12.23 12.62 -2.51
CA LEU A 194 11.64 11.36 -2.07
C LEU A 194 12.04 11.04 -0.63
N ARG A 195 11.04 10.74 0.20
CA ARG A 195 11.23 10.19 1.55
C ARG A 195 10.37 8.94 1.69
N ILE A 196 10.99 7.78 1.50
CA ILE A 196 10.32 6.47 1.62
C ILE A 196 9.80 6.29 3.04
N GLY A 197 8.54 5.83 3.15
CA GLY A 197 7.82 5.68 4.42
C GLY A 197 7.01 6.91 4.82
N SER A 198 7.16 8.06 4.11
CA SER A 198 6.23 9.19 4.18
C SER A 198 5.29 9.17 2.97
N VAL A 199 4.18 9.88 3.07
CA VAL A 199 3.26 10.13 1.95
C VAL A 199 3.56 11.46 1.25
N GLY A 200 4.78 11.98 1.42
CA GLY A 200 5.27 13.19 0.77
C GLY A 200 4.88 14.48 1.48
N ARG A 201 5.05 15.58 0.76
CA ARG A 201 4.70 16.94 1.19
C ARG A 201 3.36 17.38 0.56
N PRO A 202 2.69 18.40 1.13
CA PRO A 202 1.52 18.98 0.50
C PRO A 202 1.79 19.37 -0.97
N ILE A 203 0.86 19.02 -1.86
CA ILE A 203 0.92 19.50 -3.24
C ILE A 203 0.69 21.02 -3.29
N PRO A 204 1.11 21.72 -4.36
CA PRO A 204 0.87 23.16 -4.49
C PRO A 204 -0.57 23.55 -4.18
N GLY A 205 -0.78 24.67 -3.47
CA GLY A 205 -2.10 25.17 -3.08
C GLY A 205 -2.78 24.40 -1.92
N THR A 206 -2.16 23.36 -1.38
CA THR A 206 -2.69 22.58 -0.25
C THR A 206 -1.91 22.86 1.03
N SER A 207 -2.62 22.93 2.14
CA SER A 207 -2.04 23.06 3.48
C SER A 207 -2.44 21.88 4.35
N ILE A 208 -1.49 21.39 5.15
CA ILE A 208 -1.68 20.32 6.13
C ILE A 208 -1.30 20.84 7.51
N LYS A 209 -2.10 20.54 8.51
CA LYS A 209 -1.73 20.67 9.93
C LYS A 209 -2.15 19.43 10.70
N ILE A 210 -1.51 19.19 11.83
CA ILE A 210 -1.88 18.12 12.76
C ILE A 210 -2.60 18.77 13.94
N ALA A 211 -3.80 18.26 14.25
CA ALA A 211 -4.58 18.68 15.41
C ALA A 211 -3.96 18.12 16.71
N GLU A 212 -4.41 18.63 17.86
CA GLU A 212 -3.89 18.21 19.19
C GLU A 212 -4.08 16.69 19.43
N ASP A 213 -5.13 16.11 18.89
CA ASP A 213 -5.42 14.66 18.98
C ASP A 213 -4.69 13.82 17.92
N GLY A 214 -3.84 14.44 17.10
CA GLY A 214 -3.07 13.78 16.05
C GLY A 214 -3.80 13.66 14.71
N GLU A 215 -5.03 14.21 14.58
CA GLU A 215 -5.78 14.16 13.32
C GLU A 215 -5.14 15.05 12.25
N VAL A 216 -5.05 14.53 11.04
CA VAL A 216 -4.59 15.29 9.87
C VAL A 216 -5.70 16.18 9.36
N LEU A 217 -5.48 17.50 9.37
CA LEU A 217 -6.39 18.50 8.85
C LEU A 217 -5.87 19.06 7.53
N ILE A 218 -6.77 19.18 6.55
CA ILE A 218 -6.44 19.54 5.17
C ILE A 218 -7.21 20.79 4.75
N LYS A 219 -6.51 21.75 4.14
CA LYS A 219 -7.11 22.96 3.58
C LYS A 219 -6.58 23.20 2.17
N GLY A 220 -7.45 23.63 1.26
CA GLY A 220 -7.07 24.02 -0.10
C GLY A 220 -8.22 23.84 -1.10
N PRO A 221 -8.03 24.29 -2.35
CA PRO A 221 -9.06 24.25 -3.38
C PRO A 221 -9.41 22.83 -3.84
N ILE A 222 -8.61 21.83 -3.46
CA ILE A 222 -8.86 20.40 -3.71
C ILE A 222 -9.94 19.84 -2.77
N VAL A 223 -10.19 20.50 -1.63
CA VAL A 223 -11.16 20.02 -0.63
C VAL A 223 -12.58 20.21 -1.15
N MET A 224 -13.42 19.20 -0.97
CA MET A 224 -14.84 19.22 -1.35
C MET A 224 -15.58 20.38 -0.69
N ARG A 225 -16.70 20.81 -1.29
CA ARG A 225 -17.58 21.81 -0.68
C ARG A 225 -18.42 21.25 0.48
N GLY A 226 -18.60 19.93 0.52
CA GLY A 226 -19.36 19.21 1.53
C GLY A 226 -20.09 18.01 0.97
N TYR A 227 -20.68 17.24 1.86
CA TYR A 227 -21.59 16.13 1.53
C TYR A 227 -22.95 16.70 1.11
N TRP A 228 -23.47 16.19 0.00
CA TRP A 228 -24.72 16.65 -0.58
C TRP A 228 -25.90 16.41 0.38
N GLN A 229 -26.64 17.49 0.68
CA GLN A 229 -27.81 17.45 1.58
C GLN A 229 -27.57 16.75 2.94
N ASN A 230 -26.37 16.92 3.50
CA ASN A 230 -26.01 16.29 4.79
C ASN A 230 -25.26 17.30 5.67
N ASP A 231 -26.01 18.28 6.18
CA ASP A 231 -25.44 19.38 6.97
C ASP A 231 -24.83 18.88 8.30
N ALA A 232 -25.41 17.84 8.92
CA ALA A 232 -24.87 17.26 10.13
C ALA A 232 -23.46 16.70 9.92
N ALA A 233 -23.24 15.92 8.85
CA ALA A 233 -21.93 15.41 8.50
C ALA A 233 -20.97 16.54 8.10
N ASN A 234 -21.48 17.60 7.44
CA ASN A 234 -20.65 18.76 7.09
C ASN A 234 -20.15 19.49 8.33
N GLN A 235 -21.01 19.70 9.35
CA GLN A 235 -20.61 20.29 10.61
C GLN A 235 -19.57 19.43 11.39
N GLU A 236 -19.65 18.11 11.27
CA GLU A 236 -18.70 17.20 11.92
C GLU A 236 -17.30 17.28 11.28
N VAL A 237 -17.24 17.35 9.93
CA VAL A 237 -15.97 17.19 9.20
C VAL A 237 -15.25 18.50 8.88
N PHE A 238 -15.85 19.67 9.10
CA PHE A 238 -15.20 20.95 8.89
C PHE A 238 -14.95 21.71 10.21
N GLU A 239 -13.77 22.27 10.33
CA GLU A 239 -13.37 23.19 11.36
C GLU A 239 -12.90 24.50 10.69
N GLY A 240 -13.81 25.43 10.51
CA GLY A 240 -13.58 26.60 9.66
C GLY A 240 -13.30 26.17 8.22
N GLU A 241 -12.12 26.51 7.70
CA GLU A 241 -11.68 26.11 6.36
C GLU A 241 -10.91 24.78 6.32
N TRP A 242 -10.74 24.11 7.44
CA TRP A 242 -10.01 22.87 7.57
C TRP A 242 -10.94 21.66 7.51
N PHE A 243 -10.65 20.76 6.61
CA PHE A 243 -11.31 19.46 6.52
C PHE A 243 -10.62 18.47 7.46
N LYS A 244 -11.40 17.82 8.31
CA LYS A 244 -10.98 16.77 9.24
C LYS A 244 -10.98 15.43 8.52
N SER A 245 -9.79 14.89 8.28
CA SER A 245 -9.64 13.69 7.44
C SER A 245 -10.08 12.38 8.09
N GLY A 246 -10.15 12.36 9.43
CA GLY A 246 -10.32 11.14 10.21
C GLY A 246 -9.06 10.26 10.24
N ASP A 247 -7.97 10.67 9.60
CA ASP A 247 -6.70 9.97 9.61
C ASP A 247 -5.76 10.60 10.64
N LEU A 248 -4.97 9.78 11.31
CA LEU A 248 -3.95 10.21 12.26
C LEU A 248 -2.60 10.28 11.56
N GLY A 249 -1.80 11.28 11.93
CA GLY A 249 -0.50 11.46 11.31
C GLY A 249 0.42 12.40 12.07
N ARG A 250 1.61 12.59 11.50
CA ARG A 250 2.58 13.55 11.96
C ARG A 250 3.32 14.19 10.81
N LEU A 251 3.76 15.42 10.99
CA LEU A 251 4.70 16.07 10.09
C LEU A 251 6.11 15.97 10.70
N ASP A 252 7.13 15.78 9.87
CA ASP A 252 8.50 15.97 10.30
C ASP A 252 8.93 17.45 10.10
N ASP A 253 10.14 17.77 10.57
CA ASP A 253 10.72 19.14 10.53
C ASP A 253 10.89 19.67 9.09
N GLU A 254 10.90 18.77 8.09
CA GLU A 254 10.97 19.13 6.68
C GLU A 254 9.59 19.18 5.99
N GLY A 255 8.50 18.93 6.73
CA GLY A 255 7.12 18.99 6.25
C GLY A 255 6.64 17.75 5.51
N TYR A 256 7.31 16.60 5.67
CA TYR A 256 6.79 15.33 5.16
C TYR A 256 5.73 14.78 6.08
N LEU A 257 4.61 14.35 5.50
CA LEU A 257 3.51 13.73 6.23
C LEU A 257 3.72 12.22 6.36
N TYR A 258 3.47 11.69 7.55
CA TYR A 258 3.43 10.27 7.86
C TYR A 258 2.04 9.95 8.40
N ILE A 259 1.31 9.07 7.73
CA ILE A 259 0.02 8.55 8.22
C ILE A 259 0.33 7.41 9.19
N THR A 260 -0.26 7.46 10.37
CA THR A 260 -0.03 6.51 11.46
C THR A 260 -1.25 5.63 11.74
N GLY A 261 -2.42 5.98 11.22
CA GLY A 261 -3.64 5.18 11.37
C GLY A 261 -4.90 5.95 11.02
N ARG A 262 -6.05 5.33 11.30
CA ARG A 262 -7.37 5.95 11.23
C ARG A 262 -7.98 6.11 12.60
N LYS A 263 -8.54 7.27 12.89
CA LYS A 263 -9.13 7.62 14.18
C LYS A 263 -10.26 6.65 14.56
N LYS A 264 -11.14 6.33 13.60
CA LYS A 264 -12.26 5.38 13.79
C LYS A 264 -11.85 3.89 13.83
N GLU A 265 -10.58 3.59 13.48
CA GLU A 265 -10.06 2.22 13.47
C GLU A 265 -9.10 1.94 14.62
N LEU A 266 -8.81 2.95 15.45
CA LEU A 266 -8.00 2.73 16.64
C LEU A 266 -8.66 1.69 17.54
N ILE A 267 -7.88 0.68 17.89
CA ILE A 267 -8.26 -0.34 18.87
C ILE A 267 -7.88 0.19 20.24
N VAL A 268 -8.85 0.26 21.14
CA VAL A 268 -8.60 0.60 22.55
C VAL A 268 -8.66 -0.69 23.37
N THR A 269 -7.49 -1.17 23.81
CA THR A 269 -7.44 -2.39 24.63
C THR A 269 -8.10 -2.18 25.99
N ALA A 270 -8.47 -3.26 26.69
CA ALA A 270 -9.01 -3.19 28.06
C ALA A 270 -8.09 -2.47 29.04
N GLY A 271 -6.78 -2.41 28.77
CA GLY A 271 -5.79 -1.63 29.52
C GLY A 271 -5.70 -0.15 29.13
N GLY A 272 -6.59 0.35 28.25
CA GLY A 272 -6.60 1.75 27.79
C GLY A 272 -5.51 2.11 26.78
N LYS A 273 -4.82 1.12 26.20
CA LYS A 273 -3.78 1.38 25.18
C LYS A 273 -4.44 1.53 23.80
N ASN A 274 -4.14 2.67 23.15
CA ASN A 274 -4.51 2.89 21.75
C ASN A 274 -3.53 2.17 20.84
N VAL A 275 -4.04 1.38 19.91
CA VAL A 275 -3.27 0.61 18.92
C VAL A 275 -3.80 0.91 17.52
N ALA A 276 -2.91 1.35 16.63
CA ALA A 276 -3.24 1.55 15.22
C ALA A 276 -3.05 0.20 14.46
N PRO A 277 -4.12 -0.48 14.05
CA PRO A 277 -4.03 -1.80 13.44
C PRO A 277 -3.25 -1.81 12.13
N ALA A 278 -3.32 -0.74 11.35
CA ALA A 278 -2.67 -0.62 10.06
C ALA A 278 -1.15 -0.87 10.13
N VAL A 279 -0.47 -0.43 11.18
CA VAL A 279 0.98 -0.63 11.36
C VAL A 279 1.37 -2.12 11.38
N LEU A 280 0.56 -2.93 12.04
CA LEU A 280 0.77 -4.38 12.12
C LEU A 280 0.29 -5.09 10.85
N GLU A 281 -0.87 -4.71 10.34
CA GLU A 281 -1.47 -5.30 9.15
C GLU A 281 -0.61 -5.11 7.90
N ASP A 282 -0.04 -3.92 7.70
CA ASP A 282 0.82 -3.66 6.55
C ASP A 282 2.09 -4.51 6.57
N ARG A 283 2.64 -4.75 7.76
CA ARG A 283 3.81 -5.62 7.93
C ARG A 283 3.48 -7.10 7.75
N LEU A 284 2.33 -7.54 8.23
CA LEU A 284 1.85 -8.90 8.01
C LEU A 284 1.64 -9.18 6.51
N ARG A 285 0.96 -8.28 5.80
CA ARG A 285 0.75 -8.40 4.34
C ARG A 285 2.04 -8.35 3.52
N ALA A 286 3.15 -7.90 4.09
CA ALA A 286 4.45 -7.99 3.44
C ALA A 286 4.97 -9.44 3.33
N HIS A 287 4.40 -10.39 4.08
CA HIS A 287 4.76 -11.80 3.97
C HIS A 287 4.01 -12.47 2.80
N PRO A 288 4.72 -13.17 1.87
CA PRO A 288 4.12 -13.69 0.64
C PRO A 288 2.90 -14.61 0.83
N LEU A 289 2.92 -15.44 1.87
CA LEU A 289 1.80 -16.37 2.15
C LEU A 289 0.57 -15.67 2.74
N ILE A 290 0.66 -14.43 3.20
CA ILE A 290 -0.47 -13.70 3.78
C ILE A 290 -1.19 -12.91 2.68
N SER A 291 -2.44 -13.26 2.41
CA SER A 291 -3.30 -12.50 1.50
C SER A 291 -3.84 -11.24 2.16
N GLN A 292 -4.54 -11.43 3.27
CA GLN A 292 -5.15 -10.38 4.07
C GLN A 292 -5.00 -10.69 5.55
N CYS A 293 -5.13 -9.66 6.38
CA CYS A 293 -5.18 -9.84 7.83
C CYS A 293 -6.00 -8.71 8.46
N MET A 294 -6.67 -9.00 9.55
CA MET A 294 -7.37 -8.02 10.36
C MET A 294 -6.93 -8.12 11.81
N VAL A 295 -6.34 -7.06 12.32
CA VAL A 295 -5.95 -6.93 13.72
C VAL A 295 -7.19 -6.58 14.55
N VAL A 296 -7.38 -7.28 15.67
CA VAL A 296 -8.51 -7.17 16.59
C VAL A 296 -8.02 -7.07 18.03
N GLY A 297 -8.82 -6.53 18.93
CA GLY A 297 -8.45 -6.39 20.34
C GLY A 297 -9.16 -5.26 21.06
N ASP A 298 -10.22 -4.68 20.46
CA ASP A 298 -10.99 -3.62 21.10
C ASP A 298 -11.67 -4.15 22.37
N ASN A 299 -11.48 -3.45 23.49
CA ASN A 299 -11.88 -3.86 24.84
C ASN A 299 -11.36 -5.24 25.26
N GLN A 300 -10.31 -5.77 24.63
CA GLN A 300 -9.70 -7.06 24.96
C GLN A 300 -8.36 -6.90 25.70
N PRO A 301 -7.92 -7.92 26.44
CA PRO A 301 -6.69 -7.83 27.25
C PRO A 301 -5.40 -7.75 26.44
N PHE A 302 -5.43 -8.07 25.15
CA PHE A 302 -4.31 -8.03 24.24
C PHE A 302 -4.77 -7.91 22.78
N ILE A 303 -3.83 -7.72 21.87
CA ILE A 303 -4.05 -7.66 20.43
C ILE A 303 -3.91 -9.04 19.80
N ALA A 304 -4.83 -9.38 18.91
CA ALA A 304 -4.84 -10.61 18.14
C ALA A 304 -5.06 -10.32 16.64
N SER A 305 -4.95 -11.33 15.77
CA SER A 305 -5.16 -11.15 14.33
C SER A 305 -5.90 -12.33 13.70
N LEU A 306 -6.81 -12.03 12.79
CA LEU A 306 -7.28 -12.95 11.77
C LEU A 306 -6.35 -12.86 10.56
N ILE A 307 -5.95 -13.98 9.98
CA ILE A 307 -5.01 -14.05 8.85
C ILE A 307 -5.58 -14.96 7.78
N THR A 308 -5.55 -14.51 6.54
CA THR A 308 -5.91 -15.33 5.37
C THR A 308 -4.68 -15.63 4.52
N ILE A 309 -4.70 -16.76 3.84
CA ILE A 309 -3.57 -17.26 3.07
C ILE A 309 -3.78 -16.99 1.58
N ASP A 310 -2.73 -16.51 0.91
CA ASP A 310 -2.72 -16.32 -0.55
C ASP A 310 -2.71 -17.69 -1.25
N PRO A 311 -3.77 -18.05 -2.01
CA PRO A 311 -3.90 -19.37 -2.59
C PRO A 311 -2.84 -19.67 -3.66
N ASP A 312 -2.32 -18.66 -4.35
CA ASP A 312 -1.31 -18.86 -5.39
C ASP A 312 0.07 -19.08 -4.77
N MET A 313 0.40 -18.35 -3.70
CA MET A 313 1.65 -18.54 -2.97
C MET A 313 1.65 -19.85 -2.16
N LEU A 314 0.47 -20.27 -1.67
CA LEU A 314 0.33 -21.54 -0.95
C LEU A 314 0.69 -22.76 -1.83
N LYS A 315 0.36 -22.74 -3.12
CA LYS A 315 0.72 -23.83 -4.06
C LYS A 315 2.23 -24.10 -4.05
N GLY A 316 3.04 -23.06 -4.09
CA GLY A 316 4.50 -23.16 -4.03
C GLY A 316 4.99 -23.69 -2.67
N TRP A 317 4.37 -23.23 -1.58
CA TRP A 317 4.69 -23.69 -0.23
C TRP A 317 4.34 -25.18 -0.02
N ILE A 318 3.17 -25.62 -0.49
CA ILE A 318 2.73 -27.03 -0.45
C ILE A 318 3.75 -27.92 -1.15
N ALA A 319 4.17 -27.53 -2.36
CA ALA A 319 5.17 -28.31 -3.13
C ALA A 319 6.53 -28.37 -2.41
N ALA A 320 6.98 -27.25 -1.85
CA ALA A 320 8.26 -27.18 -1.13
C ALA A 320 8.28 -27.98 0.20
N ASN A 321 7.11 -28.19 0.81
CA ASN A 321 6.96 -28.90 2.07
C ASN A 321 6.40 -30.33 1.94
N ASN A 322 6.33 -30.87 0.71
CA ASN A 322 5.85 -32.24 0.41
C ASN A 322 4.42 -32.51 0.91
N LYS A 323 3.54 -31.49 0.91
CA LYS A 323 2.15 -31.58 1.37
C LYS A 323 1.16 -31.67 0.20
N THR A 324 1.49 -32.45 -0.81
CA THR A 324 0.70 -32.61 -2.05
C THR A 324 -0.77 -32.95 -1.75
N GLY A 325 -1.68 -32.23 -2.38
CA GLY A 325 -3.15 -32.39 -2.21
C GLY A 325 -3.73 -31.62 -1.02
N ALA A 326 -2.92 -30.94 -0.23
CA ALA A 326 -3.41 -30.10 0.84
C ALA A 326 -4.10 -28.82 0.28
N THR A 327 -5.08 -28.32 1.03
CA THR A 327 -5.79 -27.06 0.76
C THR A 327 -5.64 -26.11 1.96
N VAL A 328 -6.08 -24.87 1.83
CA VAL A 328 -6.07 -23.92 2.98
C VAL A 328 -6.84 -24.55 4.16
N GLU A 329 -8.02 -25.12 3.90
CA GLU A 329 -8.90 -25.69 4.92
C GLU A 329 -8.21 -26.81 5.72
N THR A 330 -7.39 -27.63 5.07
CA THR A 330 -6.65 -28.71 5.74
C THR A 330 -5.40 -28.24 6.46
N LEU A 331 -4.90 -27.04 6.08
CA LEU A 331 -3.65 -26.49 6.60
C LEU A 331 -3.81 -25.42 7.69
N VAL A 332 -5.02 -24.96 8.00
CA VAL A 332 -5.24 -23.91 9.01
C VAL A 332 -4.64 -24.24 10.39
N ASN A 333 -4.57 -25.53 10.73
CA ASN A 333 -3.97 -26.02 11.97
C ASN A 333 -2.63 -26.75 11.74
N ASP A 334 -2.04 -26.66 10.55
CA ASP A 334 -0.78 -27.32 10.24
C ASP A 334 0.37 -26.61 10.97
N PRO A 335 1.18 -27.35 11.76
CA PRO A 335 2.22 -26.76 12.58
C PRO A 335 3.32 -26.06 11.78
N ASP A 336 3.64 -26.54 10.56
CA ASP A 336 4.66 -25.92 9.72
C ASP A 336 4.16 -24.59 9.14
N LEU A 337 2.89 -24.54 8.71
CA LEU A 337 2.28 -23.29 8.23
C LEU A 337 2.16 -22.29 9.39
N ILE A 338 1.68 -22.73 10.55
CA ILE A 338 1.59 -21.88 11.76
C ILE A 338 2.97 -21.31 12.12
N ALA A 339 4.03 -22.10 12.09
CA ALA A 339 5.39 -21.63 12.40
C ALA A 339 5.87 -20.54 11.41
N VAL A 340 5.57 -20.69 10.13
CA VAL A 340 5.89 -19.68 9.12
C VAL A 340 5.13 -18.38 9.38
N ILE A 341 3.82 -18.47 9.65
CA ILE A 341 3.00 -17.28 9.95
C ILE A 341 3.41 -16.65 11.27
N GLN A 342 3.78 -17.44 12.30
CA GLN A 342 4.31 -16.92 13.57
C GLN A 342 5.56 -16.06 13.33
N THR A 343 6.47 -16.52 12.45
CA THR A 343 7.64 -15.72 12.08
C THR A 343 7.25 -14.36 11.48
N ALA A 344 6.23 -14.32 10.63
CA ALA A 344 5.72 -13.07 10.07
C ALA A 344 5.10 -12.17 11.15
N VAL A 345 4.39 -12.74 12.11
CA VAL A 345 3.83 -12.02 13.27
C VAL A 345 4.94 -11.44 14.14
N ASP A 346 5.98 -12.21 14.41
CA ASP A 346 7.13 -11.77 15.21
C ASP A 346 7.87 -10.60 14.53
N GLU A 347 8.03 -10.65 13.21
CA GLU A 347 8.61 -9.54 12.44
C GLU A 347 7.71 -8.28 12.45
N ALA A 348 6.38 -8.45 12.32
CA ALA A 348 5.45 -7.34 12.40
C ALA A 348 5.48 -6.67 13.79
N ASN A 349 5.57 -7.47 14.85
CA ASN A 349 5.62 -7.02 16.24
C ASN A 349 6.84 -6.17 16.59
N LYS A 350 7.94 -6.26 15.82
CA LYS A 350 9.13 -5.39 16.01
C LYS A 350 8.85 -3.90 15.77
N ALA A 351 7.73 -3.58 15.13
CA ALA A 351 7.36 -2.18 14.81
C ALA A 351 6.66 -1.45 15.95
N VAL A 352 6.20 -2.19 16.94
CA VAL A 352 5.31 -1.69 17.99
C VAL A 352 5.82 -2.06 19.38
N SER A 353 5.26 -1.44 20.41
CA SER A 353 5.58 -1.80 21.79
C SER A 353 4.99 -3.18 22.14
N LYS A 354 5.50 -3.81 23.21
CA LYS A 354 5.00 -5.10 23.71
C LYS A 354 3.50 -5.08 24.02
N ALA A 355 2.95 -3.95 24.43
CA ALA A 355 1.52 -3.79 24.72
C ALA A 355 0.66 -3.76 23.45
N GLU A 356 1.24 -3.38 22.32
CA GLU A 356 0.59 -3.28 21.01
C GLU A 356 0.80 -4.53 20.15
N SER A 357 1.64 -5.46 20.60
CA SER A 357 2.03 -6.66 19.85
C SER A 357 0.90 -7.67 19.73
N ILE A 358 0.77 -8.28 18.56
CA ILE A 358 -0.12 -9.43 18.33
C ILE A 358 0.37 -10.60 19.18
N ARG A 359 -0.49 -11.12 20.05
CA ARG A 359 -0.18 -12.23 20.95
C ARG A 359 -0.77 -13.57 20.52
N LYS A 360 -1.88 -13.53 19.80
CA LYS A 360 -2.51 -14.71 19.22
C LYS A 360 -2.98 -14.38 17.81
N PHE A 361 -3.03 -15.36 16.96
CA PHE A 361 -3.65 -15.26 15.64
C PHE A 361 -4.40 -16.55 15.29
N THR A 362 -5.30 -16.47 14.33
CA THR A 362 -5.90 -17.63 13.70
C THR A 362 -5.80 -17.51 12.18
N ILE A 363 -5.51 -18.62 11.51
CA ILE A 363 -5.53 -18.73 10.06
C ILE A 363 -6.95 -19.10 9.66
N LEU A 364 -7.56 -18.30 8.79
CA LEU A 364 -8.90 -18.55 8.26
C LEU A 364 -8.84 -19.48 7.05
N SER A 365 -9.85 -20.33 6.91
CA SER A 365 -9.95 -21.27 5.79
C SER A 365 -10.29 -20.62 4.45
N LYS A 366 -10.81 -19.39 4.46
CA LYS A 366 -11.22 -18.64 3.27
C LYS A 366 -10.55 -17.28 3.25
N ASP A 367 -10.23 -16.79 2.04
CA ASP A 367 -9.72 -15.43 1.85
C ASP A 367 -10.87 -14.41 1.90
N PHE A 368 -10.54 -13.17 2.28
CA PHE A 368 -11.48 -12.05 2.20
C PHE A 368 -11.64 -11.62 0.75
N THR A 369 -12.89 -11.43 0.31
CA THR A 369 -13.17 -11.06 -1.08
C THR A 369 -14.19 -9.91 -1.18
N ILE A 370 -14.25 -9.30 -2.38
CA ILE A 370 -15.30 -8.33 -2.70
C ILE A 370 -16.65 -9.04 -2.80
N ALA A 371 -16.66 -10.25 -3.36
CA ALA A 371 -17.88 -11.02 -3.61
C ALA A 371 -18.57 -11.47 -2.31
N THR A 372 -17.81 -11.84 -1.30
CA THR A 372 -18.32 -12.24 0.02
C THR A 372 -18.51 -11.05 0.97
N GLY A 373 -18.10 -9.87 0.55
CA GLY A 373 -18.43 -8.60 1.19
C GLY A 373 -17.40 -8.08 2.19
N GLU A 374 -16.33 -8.82 2.48
CA GLU A 374 -15.29 -8.41 3.43
C GLU A 374 -14.41 -7.27 2.90
N LEU A 375 -14.29 -7.17 1.57
CA LEU A 375 -13.49 -6.12 0.93
C LEU A 375 -14.36 -5.11 0.18
N THR A 376 -13.87 -3.88 0.14
CA THR A 376 -14.38 -2.86 -0.79
C THR A 376 -13.84 -3.11 -2.20
N ALA A 377 -14.38 -2.41 -3.21
CA ALA A 377 -13.85 -2.44 -4.57
C ALA A 377 -12.37 -2.00 -4.68
N LYS A 378 -11.84 -1.30 -3.67
CA LYS A 378 -10.43 -0.90 -3.53
C LYS A 378 -9.57 -1.93 -2.78
N LEU A 379 -10.15 -3.09 -2.44
CA LEU A 379 -9.52 -4.14 -1.63
C LEU A 379 -9.20 -3.72 -0.18
N SER A 380 -9.87 -2.69 0.34
CA SER A 380 -9.78 -2.32 1.76
C SER A 380 -10.75 -3.15 2.59
N LEU A 381 -10.36 -3.48 3.83
CA LEU A 381 -11.17 -4.26 4.76
C LEU A 381 -12.45 -3.53 5.17
N LYS A 382 -13.57 -4.23 5.15
CA LYS A 382 -14.81 -3.82 5.80
C LYS A 382 -14.84 -4.44 7.21
N ARG A 383 -14.12 -3.84 8.15
CA ARG A 383 -13.91 -4.38 9.50
C ARG A 383 -15.19 -4.84 10.20
N HIS A 384 -16.28 -4.06 10.10
CA HIS A 384 -17.55 -4.41 10.72
C HIS A 384 -18.15 -5.71 10.15
N VAL A 385 -18.03 -5.93 8.81
CA VAL A 385 -18.50 -7.15 8.16
C VAL A 385 -17.67 -8.34 8.62
N ILE A 386 -16.34 -8.21 8.60
CA ILE A 386 -15.43 -9.27 9.04
C ILE A 386 -15.67 -9.60 10.52
N SER A 387 -15.82 -8.58 11.38
CA SER A 387 -16.08 -8.81 12.81
C SER A 387 -17.40 -9.53 13.07
N GLN A 388 -18.41 -9.32 12.23
CA GLN A 388 -19.68 -10.05 12.33
C GLN A 388 -19.57 -11.48 11.80
N GLN A 389 -18.98 -11.66 10.64
CA GLN A 389 -18.85 -12.97 9.99
C GLN A 389 -17.95 -13.94 10.76
N TYR A 390 -16.88 -13.43 11.38
CA TYR A 390 -15.88 -14.21 12.10
C TYR A 390 -15.92 -13.98 13.61
N ALA A 391 -17.12 -13.68 14.15
CA ALA A 391 -17.29 -13.39 15.58
C ALA A 391 -16.85 -14.54 16.48
N ALA A 392 -17.09 -15.80 16.06
CA ALA A 392 -16.71 -16.99 16.79
C ALA A 392 -15.17 -17.18 16.86
N GLU A 393 -14.50 -17.01 15.73
CA GLU A 393 -13.04 -17.10 15.62
C GLU A 393 -12.37 -15.98 16.44
N ILE A 394 -12.92 -14.77 16.39
CA ILE A 394 -12.44 -13.64 17.19
C ILE A 394 -12.62 -13.96 18.69
N ALA A 395 -13.78 -14.44 19.11
CA ALA A 395 -14.02 -14.79 20.51
C ALA A 395 -13.06 -15.89 21.01
N ALA A 396 -12.79 -16.89 20.18
CA ALA A 396 -11.87 -17.97 20.51
C ALA A 396 -10.43 -17.50 20.75
N LEU A 397 -9.99 -16.42 20.10
CA LEU A 397 -8.66 -15.84 20.32
C LEU A 397 -8.46 -15.31 21.74
N PHE A 398 -9.54 -14.88 22.41
CA PHE A 398 -9.49 -14.24 23.73
C PHE A 398 -9.94 -15.18 24.88
N THR A 399 -10.45 -16.37 24.56
CA THR A 399 -10.67 -17.42 25.55
C THR A 399 -9.35 -18.02 26.05
N LYS A 400 -9.35 -18.42 27.34
CA LYS A 400 -8.16 -19.02 28.01
C LYS A 400 -7.82 -20.41 27.48
#